data_7a337e1d7ba879086bddc3d2067968fc
#
_entry.id   7a337e1d7ba879086bddc3d2067968fc
#
_cell.length_a   1.000
_cell.length_b   1.000
_cell.length_c   1.000
_cell.angle_alpha   90.00
_cell.angle_beta   90.00
_cell.angle_gamma   90.00
#
_symmetry.space_group_name_H-M   'P 1'
#
loop_
_entity.id
_entity.type
_entity.pdbx_description
1 polymer ?
#
loop_
_entity_poly.entity_id
_entity_poly.type
_entity_poly.pdbx_seq_one_letter_code
_entity_poly.pdbx_strand_id
1 'polypeptide(L)'
;MKILFLGDIVGDAGFKSVKKNLPNIVSKKGIDFVCVNGENAASEGVGLTENIANELFNVGVDVITTGNHVWDQKEIYEYIKTEKKLLRPINMSGNLPGKGFSIFNSKKNLKVGVLNLMGLSLIHI
;
A
#
# COMPACT_ATOMS: atom_id res chain seq x y z
N MET A 1 -16.93 10.10 7.60
CA MET A 1 -15.96 9.03 7.23
C MET A 1 -14.62 9.31 7.88
N LYS A 2 -14.01 8.27 8.48
CA LYS A 2 -12.67 8.35 9.07
C LYS A 2 -11.70 7.51 8.25
N ILE A 3 -10.62 8.12 7.80
CA ILE A 3 -9.57 7.45 7.04
C ILE A 3 -8.32 7.39 7.91
N LEU A 4 -7.70 6.21 7.99
CA LEU A 4 -6.39 6.01 8.59
C LEU A 4 -5.36 5.89 7.47
N PHE A 5 -4.33 6.72 7.52
CA PHE A 5 -3.17 6.61 6.66
C PHE A 5 -1.93 6.24 7.48
N LEU A 6 -1.28 5.15 7.12
CA LEU A 6 -0.01 4.74 7.71
C LEU A 6 1.11 5.00 6.69
N GLY A 7 2.10 5.76 7.12
CA GLY A 7 3.28 6.03 6.31
C GLY A 7 4.15 4.79 6.16
N ASP A 8 5.34 4.98 5.71
CA ASP A 8 6.31 3.96 5.33
C ASP A 8 6.43 2.81 6.35
N ILE A 9 5.89 1.63 6.01
CA ILE A 9 6.05 0.42 6.80
C ILE A 9 7.39 -0.19 6.41
N VAL A 10 8.33 -0.22 7.36
CA VAL A 10 9.70 -0.68 7.09
C VAL A 10 10.01 -2.00 7.78
N GLY A 11 10.29 -3.02 6.97
CA GLY A 11 10.80 -4.30 7.42
C GLY A 11 9.87 -5.08 8.35
N ASP A 12 10.42 -6.11 8.99
CA ASP A 12 9.67 -6.99 9.90
C ASP A 12 9.06 -6.24 11.08
N ALA A 13 9.79 -5.31 11.66
CA ALA A 13 9.33 -4.58 12.84
C ALA A 13 8.09 -3.74 12.52
N GLY A 14 8.13 -3.00 11.40
CA GLY A 14 6.99 -2.21 10.93
C GLY A 14 5.79 -3.09 10.59
N PHE A 15 6.02 -4.14 9.83
CA PHE A 15 4.99 -5.09 9.43
C PHE A 15 4.31 -5.75 10.64
N LYS A 16 5.10 -6.28 11.59
CA LYS A 16 4.56 -6.92 12.79
C LYS A 16 3.78 -5.95 13.67
N SER A 17 4.24 -4.70 13.78
CA SER A 17 3.53 -3.67 14.53
C SER A 17 2.16 -3.38 13.94
N VAL A 18 2.07 -3.22 12.62
CA VAL A 18 0.79 -3.00 11.95
C VAL A 18 -0.12 -4.20 12.11
N LYS A 19 0.37 -5.40 11.86
CA LYS A 19 -0.40 -6.64 11.96
C LYS A 19 -1.00 -6.82 13.36
N LYS A 20 -0.23 -6.48 14.40
CA LYS A 20 -0.65 -6.62 15.80
C LYS A 20 -1.68 -5.58 16.20
N ASN A 21 -1.51 -4.32 15.77
CA ASN A 21 -2.25 -3.19 16.34
C ASN A 21 -3.41 -2.69 15.47
N LEU A 22 -3.34 -2.87 14.14
CA LEU A 22 -4.30 -2.28 13.21
C LEU A 22 -5.75 -2.69 13.50
N PRO A 23 -6.08 -4.00 13.69
CA PRO A 23 -7.47 -4.39 13.92
C PRO A 23 -8.09 -3.67 15.12
N ASN A 24 -7.34 -3.51 16.19
CA ASN A 24 -7.82 -2.84 17.40
C ASN A 24 -8.01 -1.33 17.19
N ILE A 25 -7.10 -0.69 16.46
CA ILE A 25 -7.20 0.74 16.12
C ILE A 25 -8.43 0.99 15.26
N VAL A 26 -8.62 0.18 14.22
CA VAL A 26 -9.79 0.27 13.33
C VAL A 26 -11.08 0.18 14.12
N SER A 27 -11.18 -0.81 15.01
CA SER A 27 -12.37 -1.01 15.85
C SER A 27 -12.59 0.15 16.83
N LYS A 28 -11.58 0.51 17.62
CA LYS A 28 -11.70 1.54 18.67
C LYS A 28 -11.94 2.94 18.11
N LYS A 29 -11.35 3.27 16.98
CA LYS A 29 -11.45 4.61 16.40
C LYS A 29 -12.59 4.75 15.40
N GLY A 30 -13.24 3.66 15.03
CA GLY A 30 -14.27 3.65 14.01
C GLY A 30 -13.73 4.05 12.64
N ILE A 31 -12.61 3.44 12.25
CA ILE A 31 -11.98 3.74 10.96
C ILE A 31 -12.77 3.07 9.82
N ASP A 32 -13.08 3.83 8.79
CA ASP A 32 -13.88 3.39 7.65
C ASP A 32 -13.04 2.96 6.45
N PHE A 33 -11.80 3.45 6.35
CA PHE A 33 -10.90 3.14 5.24
C PHE A 33 -9.44 3.24 5.70
N VAL A 34 -8.62 2.24 5.32
CA VAL A 34 -7.20 2.17 5.71
C VAL A 34 -6.32 2.16 4.47
N CYS A 35 -5.46 3.16 4.35
CA CYS A 35 -4.44 3.27 3.32
C CYS A 35 -3.06 3.17 3.98
N VAL A 36 -2.16 2.34 3.43
CA VAL A 36 -0.81 2.23 3.95
C VAL A 36 0.21 2.37 2.82
N ASN A 37 1.38 2.93 3.12
CA ASN A 37 2.53 2.82 2.22
C ASN A 37 3.32 1.57 2.62
N GLY A 38 3.41 0.61 1.69
CA GLY A 38 4.05 -0.68 1.92
C GLY A 38 5.30 -0.91 1.09
N GLU A 39 5.87 0.12 0.47
CA GLU A 39 7.00 -0.06 -0.45
C GLU A 39 8.26 -0.66 0.19
N ASN A 40 8.39 -0.60 1.51
CA ASN A 40 9.54 -1.12 2.26
C ASN A 40 9.16 -2.19 3.29
N ALA A 41 7.97 -2.79 3.16
CA ALA A 41 7.45 -3.72 4.16
C ALA A 41 8.09 -5.12 4.12
N ALA A 42 8.82 -5.47 3.06
CA ALA A 42 9.56 -6.73 2.98
C ALA A 42 10.60 -6.85 4.09
N SER A 43 10.95 -8.09 4.46
CA SER A 43 11.88 -8.37 5.58
C SER A 43 13.20 -7.62 5.47
N GLU A 44 13.69 -7.43 4.25
CA GLU A 44 14.92 -6.71 3.95
C GLU A 44 14.82 -5.19 4.17
N GLY A 45 13.60 -4.68 4.38
CA GLY A 45 13.34 -3.25 4.54
C GLY A 45 13.20 -2.48 3.23
N VAL A 46 13.21 -3.15 2.09
CA VAL A 46 12.99 -2.57 0.77
C VAL A 46 12.08 -3.47 -0.06
N GLY A 47 11.14 -2.87 -0.77
CA GLY A 47 10.18 -3.60 -1.58
C GLY A 47 9.03 -4.19 -0.77
N LEU A 48 8.15 -4.87 -1.49
CA LEU A 48 6.96 -5.51 -0.94
C LEU A 48 6.85 -6.90 -1.56
N THR A 49 6.49 -7.91 -0.76
CA THR A 49 6.19 -9.25 -1.26
C THR A 49 4.69 -9.49 -1.34
N GLU A 50 4.27 -10.41 -2.19
CA GLU A 50 2.87 -10.83 -2.29
C GLU A 50 2.33 -11.32 -0.94
N ASN A 51 3.11 -12.13 -0.22
CA ASN A 51 2.70 -12.67 1.08
C ASN A 51 2.43 -11.55 2.09
N ILE A 52 3.33 -10.57 2.20
CA ILE A 52 3.17 -9.44 3.12
C ILE A 52 1.98 -8.58 2.72
N ALA A 53 1.79 -8.31 1.42
CA ALA A 53 0.63 -7.57 0.94
C ALA A 53 -0.67 -8.27 1.33
N ASN A 54 -0.76 -9.58 1.09
CA ASN A 54 -1.95 -10.36 1.45
C ASN A 54 -2.22 -10.33 2.95
N GLU A 55 -1.19 -10.45 3.78
CA GLU A 55 -1.36 -10.37 5.24
C GLU A 55 -1.82 -8.98 5.70
N LEU A 56 -1.32 -7.91 5.06
CA LEU A 56 -1.80 -6.54 5.33
C LEU A 56 -3.29 -6.39 4.97
N PHE A 57 -3.71 -6.89 3.82
CA PHE A 57 -5.12 -6.86 3.44
C PHE A 57 -5.99 -7.67 4.43
N ASN A 58 -5.49 -8.82 4.88
CA ASN A 58 -6.23 -9.67 5.83
C ASN A 58 -6.44 -9.01 7.20
N VAL A 59 -5.56 -8.11 7.63
CA VAL A 59 -5.73 -7.40 8.91
C VAL A 59 -6.50 -6.08 8.79
N GLY A 60 -6.98 -5.75 7.59
CA GLY A 60 -7.90 -4.62 7.40
C GLY A 60 -7.36 -3.46 6.56
N VAL A 61 -6.24 -3.62 5.87
CA VAL A 61 -5.76 -2.63 4.91
C VAL A 61 -6.63 -2.67 3.67
N ASP A 62 -7.10 -1.52 3.21
CA ASP A 62 -7.97 -1.41 2.03
C ASP A 62 -7.16 -1.12 0.76
N VAL A 63 -6.05 -0.40 0.86
CA VAL A 63 -5.17 -0.10 -0.27
C VAL A 63 -3.73 0.05 0.20
N ILE A 64 -2.80 -0.46 -0.59
CA ILE A 64 -1.36 -0.28 -0.40
C ILE A 64 -0.84 0.64 -1.50
N THR A 65 -0.21 1.75 -1.10
CA THR A 65 0.57 2.61 -1.99
C THR A 65 2.04 2.22 -1.92
N THR A 66 2.80 2.61 -2.93
CA THR A 66 4.23 2.33 -3.02
C THR A 66 5.01 3.56 -3.50
N GLY A 67 6.29 3.39 -3.80
CA GLY A 67 7.17 4.46 -4.26
C GLY A 67 8.28 3.89 -5.14
N ASN A 68 9.47 4.50 -5.08
CA ASN A 68 10.60 4.11 -5.91
C ASN A 68 11.10 2.68 -5.67
N HIS A 69 10.78 2.08 -4.52
CA HIS A 69 11.17 0.69 -4.20
C HIS A 69 10.14 -0.36 -4.62
N VAL A 70 9.09 0.02 -5.35
CA VAL A 70 7.99 -0.91 -5.72
C VAL A 70 8.48 -2.17 -6.43
N TRP A 71 9.53 -2.08 -7.25
CA TRP A 71 10.04 -3.21 -8.04
C TRP A 71 11.22 -3.95 -7.40
N ASP A 72 11.61 -3.61 -6.18
CA ASP A 72 12.78 -4.22 -5.54
C ASP A 72 12.57 -5.71 -5.26
N GLN A 73 11.34 -6.14 -4.99
CA GLN A 73 10.99 -7.56 -4.94
C GLN A 73 10.34 -7.93 -6.28
N LYS A 74 11.00 -8.77 -7.05
CA LYS A 74 10.64 -9.06 -8.45
C LYS A 74 9.24 -9.65 -8.62
N GLU A 75 8.76 -10.42 -7.64
CA GLU A 75 7.44 -11.07 -7.69
C GLU A 75 6.29 -10.06 -7.76
N ILE A 76 6.50 -8.82 -7.28
CA ILE A 76 5.47 -7.77 -7.30
C ILE A 76 5.08 -7.39 -8.73
N TYR A 77 6.01 -7.50 -9.68
CA TYR A 77 5.73 -7.17 -11.09
C TYR A 77 4.55 -7.97 -11.65
N GLU A 78 4.47 -9.26 -11.33
CA GLU A 78 3.35 -10.09 -11.76
C GLU A 78 2.12 -9.91 -10.85
N TYR A 79 2.33 -9.81 -9.56
CA TYR A 79 1.25 -9.67 -8.58
C TYR A 79 0.41 -8.40 -8.81
N ILE A 80 1.04 -7.26 -9.10
CA ILE A 80 0.35 -5.98 -9.28
C ILE A 80 -0.59 -5.99 -10.50
N LYS A 81 -0.37 -6.87 -11.46
CA LYS A 81 -1.24 -6.99 -12.65
C LYS A 81 -2.66 -7.39 -12.28
N THR A 82 -2.83 -8.17 -11.23
CA THR A 82 -4.12 -8.69 -10.80
C THR A 82 -4.62 -8.14 -9.48
N GLU A 83 -3.72 -7.58 -8.63
CA GLU A 83 -4.13 -7.04 -7.32
C GLU A 83 -4.47 -5.56 -7.43
N LYS A 84 -5.76 -5.25 -7.52
CA LYS A 84 -6.27 -3.88 -7.71
C LYS A 84 -6.09 -2.97 -6.49
N LYS A 85 -5.84 -3.55 -5.32
CA LYS A 85 -5.64 -2.81 -4.06
C LYS A 85 -4.17 -2.43 -3.83
N LEU A 86 -3.30 -2.76 -4.78
CA LEU A 86 -1.90 -2.37 -4.78
C LEU A 86 -1.65 -1.33 -5.88
N LEU A 87 -1.17 -0.15 -5.49
CA LEU A 87 -0.90 0.94 -6.42
C LEU A 87 0.60 1.20 -6.52
N ARG A 88 1.05 1.62 -7.69
CA ARG A 88 2.40 2.15 -7.93
C ARG A 88 2.33 3.64 -8.24
N PRO A 89 3.44 4.38 -8.15
CA PRO A 89 3.42 5.79 -8.58
C PRO A 89 2.96 5.93 -10.03
N ILE A 90 1.97 6.79 -10.25
CA ILE A 90 1.42 7.01 -11.60
C ILE A 90 2.42 7.71 -12.52
N ASN A 91 3.33 8.48 -11.93
CA ASN A 91 4.33 9.29 -12.64
C ASN A 91 5.67 8.56 -12.86
N MET A 92 5.69 7.25 -12.75
CA MET A 92 6.84 6.45 -13.20
C MET A 92 6.84 6.35 -14.72
N SER A 93 8.02 6.49 -15.33
CA SER A 93 8.19 6.38 -16.78
C SER A 93 8.14 4.92 -17.25
N GLY A 94 7.75 4.73 -18.51
CA GLY A 94 7.75 3.42 -19.15
C GLY A 94 6.35 2.76 -19.14
N ASN A 95 6.29 1.64 -19.85
CA ASN A 95 5.07 0.83 -19.93
C ASN A 95 5.05 -0.20 -18.80
N LEU A 96 4.58 0.23 -17.63
CA LEU A 96 4.62 -0.57 -16.40
C LEU A 96 3.25 -1.18 -16.09
N PRO A 97 3.23 -2.38 -15.46
CA PRO A 97 1.98 -2.98 -14.99
C PRO A 97 1.40 -2.23 -13.80
N GLY A 98 0.13 -2.50 -13.51
CA GLY A 98 -0.57 -1.90 -12.36
C GLY A 98 -1.06 -0.50 -12.64
N LYS A 99 -1.65 0.10 -11.60
CA LYS A 99 -2.28 1.42 -11.66
C LYS A 99 -1.68 2.34 -10.60
N GLY A 100 -1.70 3.65 -10.89
CA GLY A 100 -1.31 4.68 -9.94
C GLY A 100 -2.48 5.42 -9.30
N PHE A 101 -3.69 5.14 -9.76
CA PHE A 101 -4.93 5.72 -9.24
C PHE A 101 -6.05 4.68 -9.28
N SER A 102 -6.88 4.66 -8.26
CA SER A 102 -8.10 3.85 -8.26
C SER A 102 -9.14 4.43 -7.30
N ILE A 103 -10.40 4.03 -7.49
CA ILE A 103 -11.51 4.40 -6.63
C ILE A 103 -11.95 3.16 -5.86
N PHE A 104 -12.05 3.29 -4.54
CA PHE A 104 -12.44 2.22 -3.62
C PHE A 104 -13.72 2.58 -2.89
N ASN A 105 -14.37 1.59 -2.29
CA ASN A 105 -15.50 1.81 -1.40
C ASN A 105 -15.04 1.66 0.05
N SER A 106 -15.41 2.64 0.89
CA SER A 106 -15.23 2.53 2.33
C SER A 106 -16.25 1.58 2.95
N LYS A 107 -16.09 1.26 4.24
CA LYS A 107 -17.07 0.47 5.00
C LYS A 107 -18.46 1.12 5.02
N LYS A 108 -18.53 2.45 4.90
CA LYS A 108 -19.81 3.19 4.81
C LYS A 108 -20.29 3.34 3.37
N ASN A 109 -19.72 2.58 2.44
CA ASN A 109 -20.07 2.61 1.02
C ASN A 109 -19.90 4.00 0.37
N LEU A 110 -18.94 4.78 0.87
CA LEU A 110 -18.52 6.04 0.28
C LEU A 110 -17.33 5.81 -0.64
N LYS A 111 -17.26 6.57 -1.73
CA LYS A 111 -16.16 6.47 -2.68
C LYS A 111 -14.91 7.15 -2.13
N VAL A 112 -13.77 6.46 -2.23
CA VAL A 112 -12.45 6.98 -1.84
C VAL A 112 -11.52 6.86 -3.05
N GLY A 113 -11.10 7.99 -3.62
CA GLY A 113 -10.09 8.03 -4.66
C GLY A 113 -8.70 8.05 -4.03
N VAL A 114 -7.80 7.17 -4.50
CA VAL A 114 -6.41 7.12 -4.04
C VAL A 114 -5.49 7.31 -5.23
N LEU A 115 -4.65 8.33 -5.17
CA LEU A 115 -3.65 8.66 -6.19
C LEU A 115 -2.27 8.49 -5.57
N ASN A 116 -1.43 7.66 -6.21
CA ASN A 116 -0.06 7.41 -5.77
C ASN A 116 0.90 8.22 -6.65
N LEU A 117 1.66 9.11 -6.05
CA LEU A 117 2.65 9.94 -6.72
C LEU A 117 4.02 9.77 -6.08
N MET A 118 5.06 9.83 -6.91
CA MET A 118 6.45 9.86 -6.47
C MET A 118 6.98 11.30 -6.60
N GLY A 119 7.80 11.73 -5.64
CA GLY A 119 8.39 13.07 -5.67
C GLY A 119 9.34 13.27 -6.86
N LEU A 120 9.42 14.52 -7.36
CA LEU A 120 10.23 14.85 -8.53
C LEU A 120 11.72 14.55 -8.35
N SER A 121 12.25 14.68 -7.13
CA SER A 121 13.66 14.37 -6.83
C SER A 121 13.99 12.90 -7.11
N LEU A 122 13.00 12.00 -6.99
CA LEU A 122 13.17 10.56 -7.26
C LEU A 122 12.99 10.23 -8.74
N ILE A 123 12.26 11.05 -9.48
CA ILE A 123 12.03 10.85 -10.91
C ILE A 123 13.29 11.19 -11.73
N HIS A 124 14.06 12.18 -11.28
CA HIS A 124 15.23 12.70 -11.98
C HIS A 124 16.57 12.03 -11.58
N ILE A 125 16.54 11.03 -10.74
CA ILE A 125 17.73 10.24 -10.36
C ILE A 125 18.08 9.17 -11.46
#